data_1c13edf8bd8c7f99baa3acdbc0c63814
#
_entry.id   1c13edf8bd8c7f99baa3acdbc0c63814
#
_cell.length_a   1.000
_cell.length_b   1.000
_cell.length_c   1.000
_cell.angle_alpha   90.00
_cell.angle_beta   90.00
_cell.angle_gamma   90.00
#
_symmetry.space_group_name_H-M   'P 1'
#
loop_
_entity.id
_entity.type
_entity.pdbx_description
1 polymer ?
#
loop_
_entity_poly.entity_id
_entity_poly.type
_entity_poly.pdbx_seq_one_letter_code
_entity_poly.pdbx_strand_id
1 'polypeptide(L)'
;MYLQKKETILIVDDSKFQRAIIKEMLGEHFHLEEATSGEECLMILEKSSHLIDLVLLDLVMLGIDGFEVLRRRQTMDAFKDINFCRCI
;
A
#
# COMPACT_ATOMS: atom_id res chain seq x y z
N MET A 1 15.42 7.52 26.75
CA MET A 1 14.03 7.45 26.27
C MET A 1 13.94 6.57 25.04
N TYR A 2 12.99 5.71 25.01
CA TYR A 2 12.76 4.80 23.88
C TYR A 2 11.71 5.38 22.94
N LEU A 3 12.10 5.64 21.68
CA LEU A 3 11.19 6.15 20.67
C LEU A 3 10.87 5.04 19.68
N GLN A 4 9.61 4.66 19.63
CA GLN A 4 9.16 3.64 18.71
C GLN A 4 8.77 4.30 17.38
N LYS A 5 9.40 3.84 16.31
CA LYS A 5 9.10 4.34 14.98
C LYS A 5 7.75 3.78 14.53
N LYS A 6 6.89 4.64 13.98
CA LYS A 6 5.62 4.17 13.40
C LYS A 6 5.88 3.43 12.10
N GLU A 7 5.18 2.34 11.90
CA GLU A 7 5.21 1.61 10.64
C GLU A 7 4.45 2.39 9.57
N THR A 8 4.89 2.23 8.33
CA THR A 8 4.28 2.90 7.18
C THR A 8 3.41 1.92 6.39
N ILE A 9 2.18 2.32 6.17
CA ILE A 9 1.20 1.55 5.39
C ILE A 9 0.88 2.32 4.12
N LEU A 10 0.98 1.65 2.98
CA LEU A 10 0.54 2.19 1.70
C LEU A 10 -0.88 1.70 1.43
N ILE A 11 -1.82 2.63 1.33
CA ILE A 11 -3.22 2.34 1.06
C ILE A 11 -3.45 2.49 -0.45
N VAL A 12 -3.82 1.41 -1.11
CA VAL A 12 -4.03 1.40 -2.56
C VAL A 12 -5.51 1.17 -2.84
N ASP A 13 -6.21 2.21 -3.26
CA ASP A 13 -7.65 2.17 -3.50
C ASP A 13 -8.01 3.34 -4.40
N ASP A 14 -8.82 3.10 -5.42
CA ASP A 14 -9.24 4.15 -6.34
C ASP A 14 -10.36 5.03 -5.76
N SER A 15 -10.96 4.64 -4.65
CA SER A 15 -12.02 5.39 -3.99
C SER A 15 -11.43 6.33 -2.93
N LYS A 16 -11.57 7.62 -3.15
CA LYS A 16 -11.15 8.64 -2.18
C LYS A 16 -11.89 8.45 -0.84
N PHE A 17 -13.16 8.09 -0.91
CA PHE A 17 -13.98 7.89 0.28
C PHE A 17 -13.45 6.71 1.12
N GLN A 18 -13.12 5.61 0.49
CA GLN A 18 -12.56 4.45 1.18
C GLN A 18 -11.21 4.77 1.83
N ARG A 19 -10.36 5.48 1.09
CA ARG A 19 -9.05 5.86 1.65
C ARG A 19 -9.23 6.77 2.87
N ALA A 20 -10.20 7.70 2.82
CA ALA A 20 -10.47 8.59 3.94
C ALA A 20 -10.90 7.81 5.19
N ILE A 21 -11.75 6.80 5.02
CA ILE A 21 -12.18 5.95 6.14
C ILE A 21 -11.00 5.23 6.77
N ILE A 22 -10.15 4.64 5.94
CA ILE A 22 -8.98 3.91 6.44
C ILE A 22 -8.02 4.86 7.17
N LYS A 23 -7.82 6.05 6.64
CA LYS A 23 -6.97 7.05 7.28
C LYS A 23 -7.51 7.47 8.65
N GLU A 24 -8.82 7.60 8.74
CA GLU A 24 -9.47 7.92 10.02
C GLU A 24 -9.21 6.83 11.05
N MET A 25 -9.28 5.57 10.63
CA MET A 25 -9.14 4.44 11.53
C MET A 25 -7.70 4.20 11.97
N LEU A 26 -6.73 4.43 11.10
CA LEU A 26 -5.35 4.02 11.33
C LEU A 26 -4.37 5.16 11.56
N GLY A 27 -4.76 6.40 11.30
CA GLY A 27 -3.83 7.52 11.23
C GLY A 27 -3.09 7.85 12.51
N GLU A 28 -3.62 7.46 13.66
CA GLU A 28 -2.95 7.72 14.95
C GLU A 28 -1.82 6.73 15.22
N HIS A 29 -1.89 5.53 14.63
CA HIS A 29 -0.97 4.43 14.96
C HIS A 29 0.06 4.17 13.88
N PHE A 30 -0.20 4.65 12.65
CA PHE A 30 0.64 4.34 11.50
C PHE A 30 0.91 5.60 10.69
N HIS A 31 2.02 5.59 10.01
CA HIS A 31 2.29 6.57 8.98
C HIS A 31 1.64 6.08 7.68
N LEU A 32 0.78 6.90 7.07
CA LEU A 32 -0.03 6.45 5.93
C LEU A 32 0.37 7.16 4.65
N GLU A 33 0.57 6.37 3.60
CA GLU A 33 0.76 6.83 2.25
C GLU A 33 -0.40 6.33 1.39
N GLU A 34 -0.69 6.99 0.28
CA GLU A 34 -1.83 6.64 -0.56
C GLU A 34 -1.42 6.47 -2.01
N ALA A 35 -2.04 5.48 -2.66
CA ALA A 35 -1.99 5.32 -4.10
C ALA A 35 -3.42 5.16 -4.61
N THR A 36 -3.74 5.79 -5.73
CA THR A 36 -5.09 5.77 -6.30
C THR A 36 -5.28 4.70 -7.35
N SER A 37 -4.22 4.00 -7.71
CA SER A 37 -4.24 2.97 -8.74
C SER A 37 -3.12 1.98 -8.52
N GLY A 38 -3.21 0.84 -9.20
CA GLY A 38 -2.14 -0.14 -9.19
C GLY A 38 -0.85 0.39 -9.79
N GLU A 39 -0.96 1.19 -10.84
CA GLU A 39 0.19 1.82 -11.48
C GLU A 39 0.93 2.73 -10.50
N GLU A 40 0.18 3.56 -9.79
CA GLU A 40 0.78 4.45 -8.80
C GLU A 40 1.42 3.66 -7.66
N CYS A 41 0.75 2.59 -7.22
CA CYS A 41 1.30 1.70 -6.21
C CYS A 41 2.67 1.16 -6.64
N LEU A 42 2.75 0.65 -7.85
CA LEU A 42 4.01 0.09 -8.36
C LEU A 42 5.10 1.14 -8.46
N MET A 43 4.76 2.36 -8.88
CA MET A 43 5.72 3.47 -8.93
C MET A 43 6.28 3.80 -7.55
N ILE A 44 5.39 3.87 -6.55
CA ILE A 44 5.81 4.17 -5.18
C ILE A 44 6.72 3.05 -4.66
N LEU A 45 6.36 1.80 -4.90
CA LEU A 45 7.15 0.68 -4.43
C LEU A 45 8.51 0.60 -5.11
N GLU A 46 8.59 0.94 -6.38
CA GLU A 46 9.88 0.97 -7.08
C GLU A 46 10.84 1.99 -6.49
N LYS A 47 10.32 3.13 -6.06
CA LYS A 47 11.14 4.21 -5.53
C LYS A 47 11.39 4.10 -4.04
N SER A 48 10.44 3.56 -3.29
CA SER A 48 10.42 3.68 -1.84
C SER A 48 10.02 2.40 -1.12
N SER A 49 10.26 1.23 -1.73
CA SER A 49 9.85 -0.04 -1.12
C SER A 49 10.41 -0.21 0.29
N HIS A 50 11.62 0.27 0.53
CA HIS A 50 12.27 0.15 1.85
C HIS A 50 11.59 0.98 2.94
N LEU A 51 10.71 1.90 2.56
CA LEU A 51 9.97 2.74 3.52
C LEU A 51 8.57 2.20 3.80
N ILE A 52 8.12 1.22 3.04
CA ILE A 52 6.76 0.68 3.15
C ILE A 52 6.80 -0.65 3.89
N ASP A 53 6.06 -0.74 4.98
CA ASP A 53 6.00 -1.95 5.80
C ASP A 53 4.82 -2.85 5.41
N LEU A 54 3.72 -2.24 4.97
CA LEU A 54 2.51 -2.99 4.62
C LEU A 54 1.78 -2.27 3.50
N VAL A 55 1.24 -3.03 2.56
CA VAL A 55 0.37 -2.50 1.50
C VAL A 55 -1.05 -3.04 1.73
N LEU A 56 -2.02 -2.13 1.91
CA LEU A 56 -3.44 -2.47 1.92
C LEU A 56 -3.96 -2.28 0.50
N LEU A 57 -4.33 -3.37 -0.14
CA LEU A 57 -4.58 -3.41 -1.57
C LEU A 57 -6.03 -3.72 -1.87
N ASP A 58 -6.71 -2.82 -2.58
CA ASP A 58 -8.02 -3.08 -3.16
C ASP A 58 -7.80 -3.92 -4.43
N LEU A 59 -8.47 -5.06 -4.51
CA LEU A 59 -8.31 -5.98 -5.63
C LEU A 59 -9.07 -5.56 -6.88
N VAL A 60 -10.06 -4.68 -6.73
CA VAL A 60 -10.90 -4.26 -7.85
C VAL A 60 -10.70 -2.76 -8.10
N MET A 61 -9.85 -2.41 -9.04
CA MET A 61 -9.54 -1.04 -9.40
C MET A 61 -9.51 -0.89 -10.92
N LEU A 62 -9.67 0.35 -11.37
CA LEU A 62 -9.51 0.67 -12.78
C LEU A 62 -8.03 0.63 -13.15
N GLY A 63 -7.72 0.24 -14.38
CA GLY A 63 -6.34 0.12 -14.85
C GLY A 63 -5.69 -1.16 -14.36
N ILE A 64 -4.49 -1.08 -13.82
CA ILE A 64 -3.84 -2.22 -13.18
C ILE A 64 -4.56 -2.47 -11.86
N ASP A 65 -5.26 -3.57 -11.76
CA ASP A 65 -6.01 -3.91 -10.55
C ASP A 65 -5.11 -4.57 -9.50
N GLY A 66 -5.71 -4.88 -8.34
CA GLY A 66 -4.98 -5.48 -7.24
C GLY A 66 -4.36 -6.83 -7.57
N PHE A 67 -5.01 -7.62 -8.41
CA PHE A 67 -4.46 -8.92 -8.82
C PHE A 67 -3.18 -8.74 -9.64
N GLU A 68 -3.15 -7.74 -10.52
CA GLU A 68 -1.96 -7.47 -11.31
C GLU A 68 -0.80 -6.99 -10.45
N VAL A 69 -1.08 -6.18 -9.44
CA VAL A 69 -0.05 -5.74 -8.49
C VAL A 69 0.55 -6.94 -7.76
N LEU A 70 -0.31 -7.86 -7.29
CA LEU A 70 0.17 -9.07 -6.61
C LEU A 70 1.01 -9.95 -7.54
N ARG A 71 0.62 -10.07 -8.80
CA ARG A 71 1.36 -10.84 -9.78
C ARG A 71 2.75 -10.26 -9.99
N ARG A 72 2.85 -8.95 -10.13
CA ARG A 72 4.14 -8.28 -10.33
C ARG A 72 5.03 -8.36 -9.10
N ARG A 73 4.42 -8.36 -7.92
CA ARG A 73 5.17 -8.53 -6.67
C ARG A 73 6.00 -9.82 -6.67
N GLN A 74 5.44 -10.89 -7.23
CA GLN A 74 6.10 -12.20 -7.25
C GLN A 74 7.32 -12.21 -8.17
N THR A 75 7.39 -11.32 -9.15
CA THR A 75 8.46 -11.28 -10.14
C THR A 75 9.52 -10.22 -9.88
N MET A 76 9.30 -9.34 -8.90
CA MET A 76 10.21 -8.23 -8.61
C MET A 76 10.81 -8.39 -7.21
N ASP A 77 12.11 -8.62 -7.15
CA ASP A 77 12.82 -8.84 -5.89
C ASP A 77 12.63 -7.69 -4.89
N ALA A 78 12.52 -6.46 -5.40
CA ALA A 78 12.34 -5.29 -4.54
C ALA A 78 11.07 -5.36 -3.70
N PHE A 79 10.08 -6.14 -4.11
CA PHE A 79 8.77 -6.18 -3.47
C PHE A 79 8.55 -7.42 -2.59
N LYS A 80 9.44 -8.40 -2.64
CA LYS A 80 9.17 -9.69 -2.00
C LYS A 80 9.14 -9.62 -0.47
N ASP A 81 9.81 -8.63 0.11
CA ASP A 81 9.84 -8.47 1.56
C ASP A 81 8.73 -7.58 2.10
N ILE A 82 7.88 -7.05 1.22
CA ILE A 82 6.77 -6.19 1.60
C ILE A 82 5.53 -7.06 1.86
N ASN A 83 4.90 -6.86 2.99
CA ASN A 83 3.65 -7.54 3.32
C ASN A 83 2.49 -6.87 2.58
N PHE A 84 1.66 -7.68 1.92
CA PHE A 84 0.47 -7.20 1.23
C PHE A 84 -0.76 -7.76 1.94
N CYS A 85 -1.68 -6.88 2.31
CA CYS A 85 -2.98 -7.25 2.85
C CYS A 85 -4.04 -6.90 1.80
N ARG A 86 -4.80 -7.89 1.40
CA ARG A 86 -5.82 -7.71 0.36
C ARG A 86 -7.13 -7.31 0.99
N CYS A 87 -7.72 -6.22 0.47
CA CYS A 87 -9.05 -5.78 0.85
C CYS A 87 -9.99 -6.05 -0.30
N ILE A 88 -11.11 -6.66 -0.04
CA ILE A 88 -12.12 -6.96 -1.06
C ILE A 88 -13.21 -5.91 -1.01
#